data_c98ffaa98c514a333b877b9a6d413e5f
#
_entry.id   c98ffaa98c514a333b877b9a6d413e5f
#
_cell.length_a   1.000
_cell.length_b   1.000
_cell.length_c   1.000
_cell.angle_alpha   90.00
_cell.angle_beta   90.00
_cell.angle_gamma   90.00
#
_symmetry.space_group_name_H-M   'P 1'
#
loop_
_entity.id
_entity.type
_entity.pdbx_description
1 polymer ?
#
loop_
_entity_poly.entity_id
_entity_poly.type
_entity_poly.pdbx_seq_one_letter_code
_entity_poly.pdbx_strand_id
1 'polypeptide(L)'
;MNSKKRISLFATLFALLLAIPVFSGCGDDDDDNNAGGSGDSPAQKFGSLSYNFVTTANPEFMEMATMTMEVKRGDVFSQTLTLGSKGRVSFRGETNVCPTELEVTLNVQRKADFVPDPNKQYDVKIGFAYTLKAYDKEGNLLEGVMPLSDELSVLHLEDLDMSKLDAFFSEYLLGDDGFFPITYRFRLIEQNGKYVLDMA
;
A
#
# COMPACT_ATOMS: atom_id res chain seq x y z
N MET A 1 1.19 -26.05 32.48
CA MET A 1 0.20 -26.57 31.54
C MET A 1 -0.06 -25.47 30.52
N ASN A 2 0.66 -25.55 29.38
CA ASN A 2 0.72 -24.47 28.40
C ASN A 2 -0.45 -24.58 27.42
N SER A 3 -1.38 -23.65 27.48
CA SER A 3 -2.41 -23.48 26.44
C SER A 3 -1.99 -22.31 25.52
N LYS A 4 -1.30 -22.60 24.43
CA LYS A 4 -1.09 -21.68 23.32
C LYS A 4 -2.41 -21.52 22.57
N LYS A 5 -3.18 -20.47 22.84
CA LYS A 5 -4.28 -20.07 21.98
C LYS A 5 -3.70 -19.44 20.71
N ARG A 6 -3.67 -20.24 19.64
CA ARG A 6 -3.38 -19.75 18.30
C ARG A 6 -4.58 -18.94 17.84
N ILE A 7 -4.40 -17.63 17.72
CA ILE A 7 -5.36 -16.77 17.02
C ILE A 7 -5.18 -17.08 15.54
N SER A 8 -6.22 -17.71 14.95
CA SER A 8 -6.27 -18.05 13.54
C SER A 8 -6.49 -16.77 12.73
N LEU A 9 -5.47 -16.38 11.99
CA LEU A 9 -5.57 -15.35 10.97
C LEU A 9 -6.38 -15.96 9.81
N PHE A 10 -7.63 -15.55 9.62
CA PHE A 10 -8.41 -15.89 8.44
C PHE A 10 -7.87 -15.11 7.24
N ALA A 11 -6.92 -15.73 6.54
CA ALA A 11 -6.58 -15.32 5.18
C ALA A 11 -7.71 -15.83 4.28
N THR A 12 -8.63 -14.96 3.92
CA THR A 12 -9.64 -15.26 2.91
C THR A 12 -8.99 -15.09 1.54
N LEU A 13 -8.48 -16.21 1.02
CA LEU A 13 -7.99 -16.31 -0.35
C LEU A 13 -9.20 -16.31 -1.30
N PHE A 14 -9.51 -15.16 -1.89
CA PHE A 14 -10.46 -15.08 -2.99
C PHE A 14 -9.75 -15.46 -4.29
N ALA A 15 -9.82 -16.75 -4.64
CA ALA A 15 -9.46 -17.22 -5.97
C ALA A 15 -10.60 -16.88 -6.93
N LEU A 16 -10.50 -15.78 -7.66
CA LEU A 16 -11.43 -15.46 -8.74
C LEU A 16 -10.93 -16.15 -10.02
N LEU A 17 -11.54 -17.30 -10.34
CA LEU A 17 -11.39 -17.96 -11.63
C LEU A 17 -12.12 -17.13 -12.70
N LEU A 18 -11.36 -16.38 -13.50
CA LEU A 18 -11.86 -15.79 -14.72
C LEU A 18 -11.92 -16.86 -15.82
N ALA A 19 -13.13 -17.36 -16.08
CA ALA A 19 -13.44 -18.15 -17.28
C ALA A 19 -13.38 -17.22 -18.49
N ILE A 20 -12.43 -17.45 -19.38
CA ILE A 20 -12.34 -16.78 -20.67
C ILE A 20 -13.26 -17.53 -21.65
N PRO A 21 -14.30 -16.90 -22.25
CA PRO A 21 -15.01 -17.52 -23.36
C PRO A 21 -14.16 -17.46 -24.61
N VAL A 22 -13.74 -18.61 -25.08
CA VAL A 22 -13.15 -18.77 -26.42
C VAL A 22 -14.28 -18.68 -27.43
N PHE A 23 -14.39 -17.56 -28.12
CA PHE A 23 -15.21 -17.47 -29.32
C PHE A 23 -14.37 -17.97 -30.51
N SER A 24 -14.62 -19.23 -30.89
CA SER A 24 -14.23 -19.71 -32.22
C SER A 24 -15.39 -19.39 -33.18
N GLY A 25 -15.17 -18.41 -34.03
CA GLY A 25 -16.01 -18.13 -35.18
C GLY A 25 -15.22 -18.50 -36.42
N CYS A 26 -15.55 -19.66 -37.02
CA CYS A 26 -15.23 -19.96 -38.40
C CYS A 26 -16.16 -19.19 -39.31
N GLY A 27 -15.61 -18.53 -40.32
CA GLY A 27 -16.30 -17.97 -41.46
C GLY A 27 -15.28 -17.87 -42.59
N ASP A 28 -15.33 -18.85 -43.53
CA ASP A 28 -14.73 -18.76 -44.85
C ASP A 28 -15.38 -17.61 -45.61
N ASP A 29 -14.58 -16.81 -46.30
CA ASP A 29 -14.70 -16.51 -47.73
C ASP A 29 -13.59 -15.57 -48.21
N ASP A 30 -13.21 -15.84 -49.42
CA ASP A 30 -12.11 -15.41 -50.27
C ASP A 30 -11.95 -13.89 -50.49
N ASP A 31 -10.73 -13.57 -50.86
CA ASP A 31 -10.26 -12.55 -51.80
C ASP A 31 -9.51 -11.31 -51.25
N ASP A 32 -8.28 -11.25 -51.82
CA ASP A 32 -7.50 -10.10 -52.24
C ASP A 32 -6.75 -9.22 -51.22
N ASN A 33 -5.41 -9.44 -51.32
CA ASN A 33 -4.36 -8.41 -51.33
C ASN A 33 -4.66 -7.11 -50.53
N ASN A 34 -4.22 -7.10 -49.28
CA ASN A 34 -3.53 -5.91 -48.82
C ASN A 34 -2.52 -6.29 -47.74
N ALA A 35 -1.27 -5.93 -47.96
CA ALA A 35 -0.22 -5.95 -46.97
C ALA A 35 -0.62 -4.99 -45.84
N GLY A 36 -1.48 -5.46 -44.94
CA GLY A 36 -1.82 -4.80 -43.70
C GLY A 36 -0.65 -5.03 -42.74
N GLY A 37 0.26 -4.06 -42.71
CA GLY A 37 1.21 -3.98 -41.61
C GLY A 37 0.45 -4.11 -40.32
N SER A 38 0.82 -5.07 -39.51
CA SER A 38 0.52 -5.03 -38.08
C SER A 38 1.06 -3.69 -37.57
N GLY A 39 0.17 -2.74 -37.45
CA GLY A 39 0.51 -1.46 -36.86
C GLY A 39 0.90 -1.72 -35.43
N ASP A 40 2.21 -1.94 -35.20
CA ASP A 40 2.78 -1.69 -33.90
C ASP A 40 2.49 -0.22 -33.60
N SER A 41 1.41 0.02 -32.87
CA SER A 41 1.24 1.31 -32.21
C SER A 41 2.55 1.59 -31.49
N PRO A 42 3.20 2.75 -31.72
CA PRO A 42 4.47 3.05 -31.08
C PRO A 42 4.27 2.84 -29.59
N ALA A 43 5.06 1.93 -29.00
CA ALA A 43 4.96 1.61 -27.60
C ALA A 43 4.96 2.92 -26.79
N GLN A 44 3.88 3.18 -26.08
CA GLN A 44 3.77 4.38 -25.25
C GLN A 44 4.97 4.46 -24.34
N LYS A 45 5.69 5.59 -24.40
CA LYS A 45 6.89 5.77 -23.58
C LYS A 45 6.48 6.34 -22.24
N PHE A 46 6.95 5.74 -21.17
CA PHE A 46 6.78 6.23 -19.82
C PHE A 46 7.18 7.72 -19.70
N GLY A 47 6.31 8.50 -19.10
CA GLY A 47 6.52 9.91 -18.79
C GLY A 47 6.73 10.13 -17.29
N SER A 48 5.75 9.73 -16.46
CA SER A 48 5.86 9.89 -15.01
C SER A 48 5.03 8.85 -14.23
N LEU A 49 5.40 8.66 -12.96
CA LEU A 49 4.65 7.95 -11.94
C LEU A 49 4.22 8.95 -10.86
N SER A 50 2.93 9.20 -10.73
CA SER A 50 2.40 9.94 -9.59
C SER A 50 1.99 8.99 -8.48
N TYR A 51 2.20 9.39 -7.23
CA TYR A 51 1.85 8.60 -6.07
C TYR A 51 1.33 9.46 -4.93
N ASN A 52 0.40 8.89 -4.16
CA ASN A 52 -0.18 9.48 -2.97
C ASN A 52 -0.31 8.42 -1.90
N PHE A 53 0.25 8.69 -0.72
CA PHE A 53 0.18 7.85 0.46
C PHE A 53 -0.52 8.61 1.57
N VAL A 54 -1.42 7.95 2.27
CA VAL A 54 -2.17 8.53 3.37
C VAL A 54 -2.16 7.56 4.54
N THR A 55 -1.77 8.05 5.72
CA THR A 55 -1.85 7.29 6.96
C THR A 55 -2.80 7.98 7.91
N THR A 56 -3.63 7.19 8.59
CA THR A 56 -4.61 7.65 9.58
C THR A 56 -4.49 6.87 10.86
N ALA A 57 -4.80 7.53 11.98
CA ALA A 57 -4.98 6.88 13.28
C ALA A 57 -6.10 7.59 14.02
N ASN A 58 -6.84 6.85 14.87
CA ASN A 58 -7.90 7.43 15.65
C ASN A 58 -7.36 8.33 16.81
N PRO A 59 -8.17 9.26 17.33
CA PRO A 59 -7.73 10.18 18.38
C PRO A 59 -7.20 9.47 19.63
N GLU A 60 -7.81 8.37 20.04
CA GLU A 60 -7.39 7.61 21.21
C GLU A 60 -5.99 7.03 21.07
N PHE A 61 -5.68 6.46 19.90
CA PHE A 61 -4.32 6.02 19.61
C PHE A 61 -3.34 7.20 19.64
N MET A 62 -3.74 8.37 19.12
CA MET A 62 -2.91 9.58 19.11
C MET A 62 -2.71 10.20 20.52
N GLU A 63 -3.56 9.86 21.51
CA GLU A 63 -3.29 10.17 22.90
C GLU A 63 -2.11 9.37 23.46
N MET A 64 -2.03 8.08 23.11
CA MET A 64 -1.08 7.10 23.63
C MET A 64 0.28 7.10 22.93
N ALA A 65 0.29 7.38 21.63
CA ALA A 65 1.45 7.20 20.78
C ALA A 65 1.63 8.33 19.76
N THR A 66 2.84 8.41 19.22
CA THR A 66 3.14 9.16 18.00
C THR A 66 3.32 8.16 16.86
N MET A 67 2.95 8.58 15.66
CA MET A 67 3.15 7.79 14.46
C MET A 67 3.82 8.61 13.37
N THR A 68 4.74 8.00 12.65
CA THR A 68 5.41 8.60 11.51
C THR A 68 5.25 7.72 10.27
N MET A 69 5.22 8.38 9.12
CA MET A 69 5.30 7.76 7.81
C MET A 69 6.59 8.24 7.13
N GLU A 70 7.49 7.32 6.88
CA GLU A 70 8.69 7.57 6.10
C GLU A 70 8.46 7.11 4.67
N VAL A 71 8.75 7.97 3.69
CA VAL A 71 8.67 7.64 2.26
C VAL A 71 10.07 7.73 1.67
N LYS A 72 10.53 6.65 1.05
CA LYS A 72 11.81 6.56 0.36
C LYS A 72 11.62 6.26 -1.12
N ARG A 73 12.53 6.76 -1.94
CA ARG A 73 12.68 6.38 -3.34
C ARG A 73 14.15 6.06 -3.61
N GLY A 74 14.49 4.77 -3.52
CA GLY A 74 15.88 4.33 -3.54
C GLY A 74 16.73 5.10 -2.53
N ASP A 75 17.98 5.38 -2.89
CA ASP A 75 18.91 6.18 -2.08
C ASP A 75 18.83 7.70 -2.35
N VAL A 76 17.92 8.11 -3.27
CA VAL A 76 17.88 9.49 -3.80
C VAL A 76 16.98 10.40 -2.99
N PHE A 77 15.97 9.85 -2.35
CA PHE A 77 14.96 10.61 -1.65
C PHE A 77 14.49 9.88 -0.39
N SER A 78 14.42 10.60 0.71
CA SER A 78 13.75 10.15 1.95
C SER A 78 13.07 11.33 2.62
N GLN A 79 11.84 11.15 3.04
CA GLN A 79 11.09 12.12 3.83
C GLN A 79 10.28 11.43 4.91
N THR A 80 10.41 11.93 6.14
CA THR A 80 9.61 11.47 7.28
C THR A 80 8.56 12.53 7.62
N LEU A 81 7.34 12.09 7.78
CA LEU A 81 6.19 12.89 8.15
C LEU A 81 5.58 12.35 9.45
N THR A 82 5.27 13.25 10.37
CA THR A 82 4.60 12.87 11.63
C THR A 82 3.10 13.14 11.53
N LEU A 83 2.28 12.19 12.01
CA LEU A 83 0.85 12.41 12.11
C LEU A 83 0.58 13.58 13.06
N GLY A 84 -0.18 14.55 12.57
CA GLY A 84 -0.63 15.68 13.40
C GLY A 84 -1.77 15.28 14.34
N SER A 85 -2.23 16.21 15.16
CA SER A 85 -3.31 16.03 16.14
C SER A 85 -4.64 15.54 15.55
N LYS A 86 -4.83 15.68 14.25
CA LYS A 86 -6.01 15.16 13.55
C LYS A 86 -5.89 13.68 13.18
N GLY A 87 -4.80 13.01 13.57
CA GLY A 87 -4.57 11.59 13.28
C GLY A 87 -4.48 11.28 11.78
N ARG A 88 -3.98 12.21 10.96
CA ARG A 88 -3.84 12.02 9.53
C ARG A 88 -2.61 12.73 9.00
N VAL A 89 -1.91 12.05 8.08
CA VAL A 89 -0.85 12.63 7.27
C VAL A 89 -0.95 12.09 5.85
N SER A 90 -0.55 12.90 4.88
CA SER A 90 -0.48 12.49 3.47
C SER A 90 0.81 12.97 2.82
N PHE A 91 1.33 12.14 1.93
CA PHE A 91 2.47 12.45 1.08
C PHE A 91 2.07 12.26 -0.39
N ARG A 92 2.35 13.27 -1.20
CA ARG A 92 2.15 13.21 -2.66
C ARG A 92 3.47 13.50 -3.34
N GLY A 93 3.75 12.75 -4.37
CA GLY A 93 4.95 12.93 -5.18
C GLY A 93 4.77 12.44 -6.60
N GLU A 94 5.78 12.74 -7.40
CA GLU A 94 5.89 12.34 -8.78
C GLU A 94 7.35 12.02 -9.10
N THR A 95 7.56 11.08 -10.02
CA THR A 95 8.89 10.75 -10.54
C THR A 95 8.81 10.41 -12.02
N ASN A 96 9.82 10.82 -12.77
CA ASN A 96 10.00 10.48 -14.19
C ASN A 96 11.08 9.39 -14.40
N VAL A 97 11.49 8.73 -13.33
CA VAL A 97 12.50 7.66 -13.35
C VAL A 97 11.80 6.32 -13.44
N CYS A 98 12.25 5.48 -14.38
CA CYS A 98 11.89 4.07 -14.49
C CYS A 98 13.18 3.27 -14.81
N PRO A 99 13.48 2.20 -14.08
CA PRO A 99 12.71 1.63 -12.98
C PRO A 99 12.71 2.53 -11.74
N THR A 100 11.67 2.43 -10.93
CA THR A 100 11.60 3.11 -9.63
C THR A 100 11.00 2.19 -8.58
N GLU A 101 11.52 2.31 -7.37
CA GLU A 101 11.00 1.66 -6.17
C GLU A 101 10.67 2.72 -5.13
N LEU A 102 9.48 2.60 -4.55
CA LEU A 102 9.00 3.43 -3.45
C LEU A 102 8.81 2.54 -2.23
N GLU A 103 9.37 2.95 -1.12
CA GLU A 103 9.21 2.30 0.17
C GLU A 103 8.49 3.25 1.12
N VAL A 104 7.42 2.77 1.76
CA VAL A 104 6.67 3.50 2.77
C VAL A 104 6.72 2.74 4.07
N THR A 105 7.39 3.31 5.07
CA THR A 105 7.53 2.71 6.39
C THR A 105 6.70 3.47 7.40
N LEU A 106 5.82 2.76 8.10
CA LEU A 106 5.05 3.26 9.23
C LEU A 106 5.76 2.90 10.51
N ASN A 107 6.04 3.89 11.36
CA ASN A 107 6.66 3.71 12.67
C ASN A 107 5.74 4.26 13.75
N VAL A 108 5.73 3.60 14.90
CA VAL A 108 4.97 3.97 16.09
C VAL A 108 5.92 4.11 17.26
N GLN A 109 5.70 5.13 18.09
CA GLN A 109 6.41 5.31 19.35
C GLN A 109 5.43 5.67 20.45
N ARG A 110 5.45 4.92 21.55
CA ARG A 110 4.66 5.25 22.76
C ARG A 110 5.10 6.61 23.31
N LYS A 111 4.15 7.46 23.70
CA LYS A 111 4.44 8.71 24.39
C LYS A 111 4.90 8.43 25.81
N ALA A 112 6.00 9.05 26.21
CA ALA A 112 6.56 8.88 27.54
C ALA A 112 5.68 9.49 28.67
N ASP A 113 4.88 10.49 28.31
CA ASP A 113 3.97 11.23 29.22
C ASP A 113 2.55 10.66 29.23
N PHE A 114 2.27 9.61 28.45
CA PHE A 114 0.96 8.99 28.45
C PHE A 114 0.71 8.19 29.74
N VAL A 115 -0.29 8.62 30.49
CA VAL A 115 -0.78 7.94 31.70
C VAL A 115 -2.16 7.38 31.41
N PRO A 116 -2.34 6.05 31.38
CA PRO A 116 -3.65 5.45 31.13
C PRO A 116 -4.65 5.78 32.25
N ASP A 117 -5.89 6.08 31.86
CA ASP A 117 -7.01 6.17 32.81
C ASP A 117 -7.50 4.76 33.17
N PRO A 118 -7.49 4.35 34.46
CA PRO A 118 -7.91 3.01 34.86
C PRO A 118 -9.38 2.69 34.59
N ASN A 119 -10.21 3.71 34.34
CA ASN A 119 -11.64 3.57 34.07
C ASN A 119 -11.98 3.69 32.57
N LYS A 120 -10.96 3.87 31.70
CA LYS A 120 -11.14 4.03 30.24
C LYS A 120 -10.73 2.75 29.52
N GLN A 121 -11.49 2.39 28.51
CA GLN A 121 -11.07 1.47 27.46
C GLN A 121 -10.61 2.28 26.26
N TYR A 122 -9.66 1.75 25.53
CA TYR A 122 -9.02 2.43 24.42
C TYR A 122 -9.20 1.62 23.14
N ASP A 123 -9.60 2.30 22.10
CA ASP A 123 -9.59 1.74 20.75
C ASP A 123 -8.31 2.14 20.01
N VAL A 124 -7.81 1.23 19.18
CA VAL A 124 -6.69 1.48 18.29
C VAL A 124 -7.12 1.21 16.86
N LYS A 125 -7.14 2.26 16.04
CA LYS A 125 -7.48 2.15 14.61
C LYS A 125 -6.40 2.87 13.81
N ILE A 126 -5.69 2.11 12.97
CA ILE A 126 -4.65 2.63 12.08
C ILE A 126 -5.00 2.20 10.67
N GLY A 127 -5.01 3.14 9.75
CA GLY A 127 -5.25 2.92 8.33
C GLY A 127 -4.10 3.41 7.47
N PHE A 128 -3.91 2.77 6.32
CA PHE A 128 -2.99 3.18 5.28
C PHE A 128 -3.68 3.09 3.92
N ALA A 129 -3.67 4.18 3.17
CA ALA A 129 -4.22 4.23 1.83
C ALA A 129 -3.16 4.69 0.84
N TYR A 130 -3.20 4.14 -0.37
CA TYR A 130 -2.29 4.51 -1.44
C TYR A 130 -2.99 4.62 -2.78
N THR A 131 -2.41 5.45 -3.65
CA THR A 131 -2.79 5.56 -5.06
C THR A 131 -1.53 5.83 -5.88
N LEU A 132 -1.27 4.98 -6.87
CA LEU A 132 -0.18 5.14 -7.82
C LEU A 132 -0.72 5.07 -9.24
N LYS A 133 -0.27 5.99 -10.10
CA LYS A 133 -0.70 6.08 -11.51
C LYS A 133 0.51 6.38 -12.38
N ALA A 134 0.73 5.55 -13.38
CA ALA A 134 1.74 5.78 -14.39
C ALA A 134 1.14 6.51 -15.60
N TYR A 135 1.89 7.46 -16.14
CA TYR A 135 1.50 8.30 -17.27
C TYR A 135 2.53 8.20 -18.39
N ASP A 136 2.09 8.41 -19.62
CA ASP A 136 2.95 8.61 -20.77
C ASP A 136 3.53 10.04 -20.81
N LYS A 137 4.31 10.35 -21.83
CA LYS A 137 4.92 11.68 -22.01
C LYS A 137 3.91 12.77 -22.35
N GLU A 138 2.75 12.39 -22.83
CA GLU A 138 1.63 13.26 -23.19
C GLU A 138 0.70 13.51 -21.99
N GLY A 139 0.90 12.81 -20.85
CA GLY A 139 0.12 12.95 -19.63
C GLY A 139 -1.14 12.09 -19.58
N ASN A 140 -1.29 11.13 -20.51
CA ASN A 140 -2.36 10.14 -20.45
C ASN A 140 -1.94 8.95 -19.56
N LEU A 141 -2.90 8.20 -19.03
CA LEU A 141 -2.58 6.95 -18.33
C LEU A 141 -1.83 6.01 -19.26
N LEU A 142 -0.73 5.45 -18.76
CA LEU A 142 0.12 4.55 -19.51
C LEU A 142 -0.66 3.27 -19.85
N GLU A 143 -0.78 2.97 -21.14
CA GLU A 143 -1.56 1.84 -21.64
C GLU A 143 -1.01 0.51 -21.09
N GLY A 144 -1.92 -0.37 -20.68
CA GLY A 144 -1.57 -1.68 -20.13
C GLY A 144 -1.04 -1.66 -18.70
N VAL A 145 -0.93 -0.49 -18.06
CA VAL A 145 -0.56 -0.35 -16.65
C VAL A 145 -1.78 0.03 -15.82
N MET A 146 -2.25 -0.92 -15.02
CA MET A 146 -3.36 -0.64 -14.10
C MET A 146 -2.90 0.25 -12.95
N PRO A 147 -3.62 1.34 -12.64
CA PRO A 147 -3.39 2.10 -11.41
C PRO A 147 -3.51 1.20 -10.19
N LEU A 148 -2.60 1.38 -9.22
CA LEU A 148 -2.73 0.76 -7.90
C LEU A 148 -3.44 1.73 -6.96
N SER A 149 -4.50 1.27 -6.30
CA SER A 149 -5.19 2.05 -5.26
C SER A 149 -5.88 1.12 -4.30
N ASP A 150 -5.61 1.30 -3.00
CA ASP A 150 -6.28 0.54 -1.95
C ASP A 150 -6.32 1.34 -0.64
N GLU A 151 -7.19 0.90 0.28
CA GLU A 151 -7.28 1.39 1.64
C GLU A 151 -7.22 0.20 2.61
N LEU A 152 -6.14 0.12 3.37
CA LEU A 152 -5.83 -0.99 4.26
C LEU A 152 -6.17 -0.62 5.70
N SER A 153 -6.92 -1.49 6.38
CA SER A 153 -6.98 -1.48 7.84
C SER A 153 -5.71 -2.14 8.38
N VAL A 154 -4.75 -1.31 8.79
CA VAL A 154 -3.44 -1.77 9.27
C VAL A 154 -3.57 -2.44 10.63
N LEU A 155 -4.32 -1.81 11.52
CA LEU A 155 -4.58 -2.31 12.86
C LEU A 155 -5.95 -1.85 13.33
N HIS A 156 -6.73 -2.78 13.90
CA HIS A 156 -8.01 -2.47 14.52
C HIS A 156 -8.18 -3.34 15.76
N LEU A 157 -8.08 -2.72 16.93
CA LEU A 157 -8.31 -3.34 18.23
C LEU A 157 -9.28 -2.48 19.03
N GLU A 158 -10.15 -3.12 19.77
CA GLU A 158 -11.19 -2.48 20.58
C GLU A 158 -11.08 -2.96 22.04
N ASP A 159 -11.57 -2.15 22.95
CA ASP A 159 -11.71 -2.48 24.38
C ASP A 159 -10.37 -2.83 25.08
N LEU A 160 -9.29 -2.13 24.75
CA LEU A 160 -8.03 -2.26 25.47
C LEU A 160 -8.13 -1.57 26.83
N ASP A 161 -8.15 -2.34 27.91
CA ASP A 161 -8.06 -1.83 29.26
C ASP A 161 -6.61 -1.55 29.70
N MET A 162 -6.44 -0.85 30.80
CA MET A 162 -5.13 -0.49 31.32
C MET A 162 -4.20 -1.69 31.54
N SER A 163 -4.73 -2.84 31.93
CA SER A 163 -3.93 -4.04 32.20
C SER A 163 -3.32 -4.65 30.93
N LYS A 164 -3.91 -4.36 29.77
CA LYS A 164 -3.47 -4.85 28.46
C LYS A 164 -2.58 -3.86 27.72
N LEU A 165 -2.63 -2.56 28.10
CA LEU A 165 -1.92 -1.51 27.36
C LEU A 165 -0.40 -1.68 27.39
N ASP A 166 0.18 -2.05 28.52
CA ASP A 166 1.63 -2.23 28.63
C ASP A 166 2.10 -3.41 27.80
N ALA A 167 1.41 -4.56 27.86
CA ALA A 167 1.70 -5.71 27.03
C ALA A 167 1.44 -5.41 25.54
N PHE A 168 0.39 -4.65 25.25
CA PHE A 168 0.09 -4.20 23.89
C PHE A 168 1.25 -3.40 23.29
N PHE A 169 1.81 -2.43 24.01
CA PHE A 169 2.93 -1.65 23.51
C PHE A 169 4.24 -2.45 23.46
N SER A 170 4.58 -3.16 24.54
CA SER A 170 5.91 -3.78 24.68
C SER A 170 6.05 -5.10 23.92
N GLU A 171 4.98 -5.88 23.83
CA GLU A 171 5.03 -7.23 23.26
C GLU A 171 4.40 -7.30 21.88
N TYR A 172 3.27 -6.58 21.68
CA TYR A 172 2.53 -6.69 20.43
C TYR A 172 2.95 -5.64 19.40
N LEU A 173 3.08 -4.36 19.79
CA LEU A 173 3.42 -3.29 18.84
C LEU A 173 4.91 -3.15 18.59
N LEU A 174 5.73 -3.16 19.63
CA LEU A 174 7.12 -2.71 19.60
C LEU A 174 8.11 -3.79 20.09
N GLY A 175 7.66 -5.02 20.38
CA GLY A 175 8.52 -6.14 20.76
C GLY A 175 9.42 -6.61 19.61
N ASP A 176 10.31 -7.56 19.88
CA ASP A 176 11.24 -8.11 18.88
C ASP A 176 10.52 -8.67 17.64
N ASP A 177 9.35 -9.29 17.85
CA ASP A 177 8.43 -9.74 16.80
C ASP A 177 7.22 -8.78 16.66
N GLY A 178 7.41 -7.52 17.01
CA GLY A 178 6.36 -6.50 17.06
C GLY A 178 5.77 -6.18 15.70
N PHE A 179 4.55 -5.64 15.73
CA PHE A 179 3.81 -5.31 14.53
C PHE A 179 4.42 -4.13 13.76
N PHE A 180 5.12 -3.22 14.43
CA PHE A 180 5.83 -2.08 13.84
C PHE A 180 7.35 -2.21 13.98
N PRO A 181 8.13 -1.72 12.98
CA PRO A 181 7.68 -0.97 11.80
C PRO A 181 7.07 -1.84 10.71
N ILE A 182 6.10 -1.28 9.98
CA ILE A 182 5.52 -1.92 8.79
C ILE A 182 6.04 -1.20 7.56
N THR A 183 6.49 -1.96 6.56
CA THR A 183 7.01 -1.42 5.31
C THR A 183 6.21 -1.95 4.12
N TYR A 184 5.72 -1.04 3.29
CA TYR A 184 5.09 -1.30 2.01
C TYR A 184 6.04 -0.92 0.89
N ARG A 185 6.19 -1.78 -0.11
CA ARG A 185 7.03 -1.54 -1.28
C ARG A 185 6.19 -1.51 -2.54
N PHE A 186 6.43 -0.50 -3.37
CA PHE A 186 5.79 -0.33 -4.66
C PHE A 186 6.87 -0.17 -5.71
N ARG A 187 6.73 -0.82 -6.83
CA ARG A 187 7.70 -0.71 -7.91
C ARG A 187 7.05 -0.54 -9.26
N LEU A 188 7.69 0.29 -10.08
CA LEU A 188 7.43 0.40 -11.50
C LEU A 188 8.67 -0.07 -12.24
N ILE A 189 8.52 -1.08 -13.08
CA ILE A 189 9.60 -1.65 -13.89
C ILE A 189 9.17 -1.75 -15.34
N GLU A 190 10.16 -1.79 -16.24
CA GLU A 190 9.95 -2.19 -17.63
C GLU A 190 10.44 -3.63 -17.81
N GLN A 191 9.56 -4.49 -18.30
CA GLN A 191 9.86 -5.89 -18.54
C GLN A 191 9.34 -6.30 -19.93
N ASN A 192 10.24 -6.75 -20.80
CA ASN A 192 9.91 -7.16 -22.18
C ASN A 192 9.14 -6.07 -22.97
N GLY A 193 9.54 -4.82 -22.84
CA GLY A 193 8.90 -3.67 -23.50
C GLY A 193 7.53 -3.28 -22.94
N LYS A 194 7.15 -3.83 -21.79
CA LYS A 194 5.91 -3.48 -21.08
C LYS A 194 6.23 -2.94 -19.69
N TYR A 195 5.47 -1.96 -19.25
CA TYR A 195 5.58 -1.44 -17.90
C TYR A 195 4.68 -2.23 -16.95
N VAL A 196 5.20 -2.52 -15.76
CA VAL A 196 4.49 -3.22 -14.69
C VAL A 196 4.59 -2.37 -13.43
N LEU A 197 3.43 -2.06 -12.85
CA LEU A 197 3.30 -1.38 -11.57
C LEU A 197 2.70 -2.37 -10.57
N ASP A 198 3.43 -2.69 -9.51
CA ASP A 198 2.99 -3.65 -8.50
C ASP A 198 3.36 -3.21 -7.07
N MET A 199 2.77 -3.89 -6.10
CA MET A 199 3.16 -3.86 -4.69
C MET A 199 3.95 -5.14 -4.41
N ALA A 200 5.20 -5.00 -3.96
CA ALA A 200 6.17 -6.08 -3.75
C ALA A 200 6.21 -6.57 -2.29
#